data_102099c62ed0b98dc51569c90be01dea
#
_entry.id   102099c62ed0b98dc51569c90be01dea
#
_cell.length_a   1.000
_cell.length_b   1.000
_cell.length_c   1.000
_cell.angle_alpha   90.00
_cell.angle_beta   90.00
_cell.angle_gamma   90.00
#
_symmetry.space_group_name_H-M   'P 1'
#
loop_
_entity.id
_entity.type
_entity.pdbx_description
1 polymer ?
#
loop_
_entity_poly.entity_id
_entity_poly.type
_entity_poly.pdbx_seq_one_letter_code
_entity_poly.pdbx_strand_id
1 'polypeptide(L)'
;RDYKQRVELMKKALEINPNHATANLEYGLSITSNGEYEKAKEYIFKSVELNPTSVNEIYTHLSLMFCHMGLRDFENALDDINKLIEIDPVFAGALGFKASALAHLDRVEESKGFLSQYQEKRPEVKNTSDYEKVAPTIIKEVLIEGLIKAGMPNK
;
A
#
# COMPACT_ATOMS: atom_id res chain seq x y z
N ARG A 1 -12.08 -3.74 -16.98
CA ARG A 1 -13.53 -3.51 -16.78
C ARG A 1 -13.69 -2.49 -15.67
N ASP A 2 -14.43 -1.50 -15.99
CA ASP A 2 -14.54 -0.13 -15.56
C ASP A 2 -14.40 0.09 -14.04
N TYR A 3 -13.26 0.65 -13.64
CA TYR A 3 -13.00 1.12 -12.27
C TYR A 3 -14.16 2.02 -11.77
N LYS A 4 -14.63 2.94 -12.60
CA LYS A 4 -15.75 3.84 -12.27
C LYS A 4 -17.03 3.07 -11.96
N GLN A 5 -17.33 2.05 -12.76
CA GLN A 5 -18.52 1.21 -12.55
C GLN A 5 -18.43 0.45 -11.21
N ARG A 6 -17.24 -0.05 -10.83
CA ARG A 6 -17.04 -0.72 -9.53
C ARG A 6 -17.24 0.23 -8.36
N VAL A 7 -16.67 1.43 -8.43
CA VAL A 7 -16.87 2.46 -7.40
C VAL A 7 -18.35 2.78 -7.21
N GLU A 8 -19.09 3.00 -8.30
CA GLU A 8 -20.52 3.30 -8.24
C GLU A 8 -21.35 2.14 -7.67
N LEU A 9 -20.99 0.89 -8.00
CA LEU A 9 -21.66 -0.29 -7.44
C LEU A 9 -21.43 -0.42 -5.92
N MET A 10 -20.21 -0.18 -5.46
CA MET A 10 -19.90 -0.22 -4.02
C MET A 10 -20.60 0.92 -3.28
N LYS A 11 -20.65 2.11 -3.86
CA LYS A 11 -21.39 3.24 -3.32
C LYS A 11 -22.88 2.92 -3.15
N LYS A 12 -23.52 2.37 -4.18
CA LYS A 12 -24.92 1.93 -4.11
C LYS A 12 -25.13 0.83 -3.07
N ALA A 13 -24.20 -0.12 -2.97
CA ALA A 13 -24.28 -1.15 -1.93
C ALA A 13 -24.26 -0.54 -0.52
N LEU A 14 -23.44 0.49 -0.30
CA LEU A 14 -23.34 1.20 0.97
C LEU A 14 -24.55 2.12 1.25
N GLU A 15 -25.23 2.64 0.22
CA GLU A 15 -26.49 3.36 0.36
C GLU A 15 -27.60 2.42 0.85
N ILE A 16 -27.60 1.15 0.40
CA ILE A 16 -28.57 0.12 0.83
C ILE A 16 -28.21 -0.41 2.22
N ASN A 17 -26.95 -0.74 2.43
CA ASN A 17 -26.46 -1.27 3.71
C ASN A 17 -25.11 -0.63 4.09
N PRO A 18 -25.11 0.47 4.87
CA PRO A 18 -23.89 1.15 5.30
C PRO A 18 -22.95 0.28 6.16
N ASN A 19 -23.45 -0.83 6.70
CA ASN A 19 -22.71 -1.75 7.56
C ASN A 19 -22.31 -3.04 6.83
N HIS A 20 -22.20 -3.02 5.51
CA HIS A 20 -21.66 -4.13 4.74
C HIS A 20 -20.14 -4.08 4.73
N ALA A 21 -19.47 -4.96 5.51
CA ALA A 21 -18.02 -4.94 5.71
C ALA A 21 -17.23 -4.97 4.39
N THR A 22 -17.52 -5.94 3.51
CA THR A 22 -16.83 -6.06 2.22
C THR A 22 -17.03 -4.82 1.32
N ALA A 23 -18.23 -4.25 1.30
CA ALA A 23 -18.48 -3.05 0.50
C ALA A 23 -17.71 -1.84 1.04
N ASN A 24 -17.56 -1.70 2.35
CA ASN A 24 -16.72 -0.67 2.96
C ASN A 24 -15.25 -0.84 2.53
N LEU A 25 -14.69 -2.08 2.63
CA LEU A 25 -13.31 -2.34 2.21
C LEU A 25 -13.08 -2.03 0.72
N GLU A 26 -13.93 -2.57 -0.15
CA GLU A 26 -13.82 -2.40 -1.60
C GLU A 26 -14.01 -0.94 -2.03
N TYR A 27 -14.90 -0.20 -1.37
CA TYR A 27 -15.09 1.21 -1.64
C TYR A 27 -13.86 2.01 -1.19
N GLY A 28 -13.38 1.77 0.04
CA GLY A 28 -12.15 2.40 0.56
C GLY A 28 -10.96 2.17 -0.38
N LEU A 29 -10.69 0.92 -0.76
CA LEU A 29 -9.64 0.57 -1.71
C LEU A 29 -9.82 1.29 -3.07
N SER A 30 -11.06 1.42 -3.53
CA SER A 30 -11.35 2.08 -4.79
C SER A 30 -11.04 3.58 -4.75
N ILE A 31 -11.45 4.30 -3.70
CA ILE A 31 -11.19 5.74 -3.60
C ILE A 31 -9.74 6.09 -3.25
N THR A 32 -8.97 5.15 -2.71
CA THR A 32 -7.52 5.29 -2.54
C THR A 32 -6.84 5.63 -3.88
N SER A 33 -7.30 5.02 -4.97
CA SER A 33 -6.77 5.28 -6.31
C SER A 33 -7.00 6.72 -6.81
N ASN A 34 -7.91 7.46 -6.19
CA ASN A 34 -8.18 8.86 -6.49
C ASN A 34 -7.40 9.82 -5.58
N GLY A 35 -6.59 9.31 -4.65
CA GLY A 35 -5.89 10.11 -3.66
C GLY A 35 -6.74 10.54 -2.47
N GLU A 36 -7.97 10.01 -2.32
CA GLU A 36 -8.87 10.30 -1.20
C GLU A 36 -8.49 9.50 0.07
N TYR A 37 -7.20 9.56 0.47
CA TYR A 37 -6.60 8.66 1.46
C TYR A 37 -7.27 8.71 2.83
N GLU A 38 -7.57 9.89 3.37
CA GLU A 38 -8.22 10.00 4.69
C GLU A 38 -9.59 9.34 4.69
N LYS A 39 -10.40 9.67 3.70
CA LYS A 39 -11.72 9.08 3.53
C LYS A 39 -11.65 7.57 3.28
N ALA A 40 -10.67 7.11 2.52
CA ALA A 40 -10.44 5.70 2.29
C ALA A 40 -10.18 4.95 3.61
N LYS A 41 -9.34 5.50 4.49
CA LYS A 41 -9.06 4.96 5.83
C LYS A 41 -10.34 4.78 6.65
N GLU A 42 -11.24 5.77 6.66
CA GLU A 42 -12.52 5.68 7.39
C GLU A 42 -13.33 4.44 6.98
N TYR A 43 -13.46 4.20 5.66
CA TYR A 43 -14.18 3.03 5.14
C TYR A 43 -13.45 1.71 5.44
N ILE A 44 -12.13 1.70 5.33
CA ILE A 44 -11.32 0.50 5.62
C ILE A 44 -11.43 0.15 7.12
N PHE A 45 -11.27 1.11 8.02
CA PHE A 45 -11.42 0.89 9.46
C PHE A 45 -12.83 0.42 9.81
N LYS A 46 -13.86 1.03 9.22
CA LYS A 46 -15.24 0.58 9.40
C LYS A 46 -15.43 -0.87 8.95
N SER A 47 -14.79 -1.29 7.87
CA SER A 47 -14.81 -2.69 7.43
C SER A 47 -14.22 -3.62 8.49
N VAL A 48 -13.09 -3.25 9.10
CA VAL A 48 -12.43 -4.03 10.16
C VAL A 48 -13.31 -4.11 11.41
N GLU A 49 -13.93 -3.00 11.83
CA GLU A 49 -14.87 -3.00 12.97
C GLU A 49 -16.06 -3.93 12.74
N LEU A 50 -16.59 -3.95 11.51
CA LEU A 50 -17.74 -4.79 11.15
C LEU A 50 -17.39 -6.27 11.01
N ASN A 51 -16.15 -6.61 10.68
CA ASN A 51 -15.68 -7.98 10.54
C ASN A 51 -14.20 -8.11 10.91
N PRO A 52 -13.87 -8.17 12.22
CA PRO A 52 -12.49 -8.23 12.70
C PRO A 52 -11.72 -9.50 12.29
N THR A 53 -12.43 -10.57 11.94
CA THR A 53 -11.84 -11.86 11.55
C THR A 53 -11.89 -12.08 10.03
N SER A 54 -11.86 -11.00 9.27
CA SER A 54 -11.96 -11.06 7.82
C SER A 54 -10.79 -11.85 7.21
N VAL A 55 -11.10 -12.75 6.30
CA VAL A 55 -10.11 -13.43 5.43
C VAL A 55 -9.38 -12.47 4.47
N ASN A 56 -9.77 -11.20 4.45
CA ASN A 56 -9.20 -10.16 3.59
C ASN A 56 -8.13 -9.31 4.30
N GLU A 57 -7.47 -9.86 5.31
CA GLU A 57 -6.46 -9.15 6.13
C GLU A 57 -5.33 -8.57 5.27
N ILE A 58 -4.86 -9.31 4.27
CA ILE A 58 -3.85 -8.85 3.30
C ILE A 58 -4.30 -7.58 2.55
N TYR A 59 -5.54 -7.57 2.03
CA TYR A 59 -6.08 -6.42 1.31
C TYR A 59 -6.31 -5.22 2.23
N THR A 60 -6.68 -5.46 3.47
CA THR A 60 -6.84 -4.42 4.48
C THR A 60 -5.52 -3.71 4.73
N HIS A 61 -4.46 -4.45 5.09
CA HIS A 61 -3.15 -3.85 5.35
C HIS A 61 -2.50 -3.24 4.10
N LEU A 62 -2.69 -3.85 2.93
CA LEU A 62 -2.22 -3.27 1.67
C LEU A 62 -2.90 -1.92 1.38
N SER A 63 -4.20 -1.83 1.62
CA SER A 63 -4.97 -0.59 1.40
C SER A 63 -4.60 0.49 2.39
N LEU A 64 -4.45 0.15 3.67
CA LEU A 64 -4.01 1.08 4.72
C LEU A 64 -2.58 1.57 4.45
N MET A 65 -1.67 0.68 4.06
CA MET A 65 -0.31 1.04 3.65
C MET A 65 -0.32 2.05 2.51
N PHE A 66 -1.16 1.87 1.47
CA PHE A 66 -1.28 2.85 0.40
C PHE A 66 -1.78 4.21 0.90
N CYS A 67 -2.76 4.21 1.80
CA CYS A 67 -3.26 5.44 2.40
C CYS A 67 -2.17 6.14 3.23
N HIS A 68 -1.51 5.40 4.13
CA HIS A 68 -0.47 5.97 4.99
C HIS A 68 0.74 6.47 4.19
N MET A 69 1.20 5.72 3.18
CA MET A 69 2.26 6.18 2.27
C MET A 69 1.85 7.44 1.50
N GLY A 70 0.62 7.49 0.99
CA GLY A 70 0.10 8.66 0.28
C GLY A 70 -0.04 9.90 1.15
N LEU A 71 -0.36 9.72 2.43
CA LEU A 71 -0.42 10.78 3.45
C LEU A 71 0.96 11.12 4.04
N ARG A 72 2.01 10.43 3.65
CA ARG A 72 3.36 10.53 4.21
C ARG A 72 3.42 10.19 5.72
N ASP A 73 2.51 9.37 6.19
CA ASP A 73 2.50 8.80 7.54
C ASP A 73 3.29 7.49 7.54
N PHE A 74 4.62 7.62 7.48
CA PHE A 74 5.52 6.49 7.23
C PHE A 74 5.65 5.54 8.42
N GLU A 75 5.40 5.99 9.66
CA GLU A 75 5.39 5.11 10.83
C GLU A 75 4.20 4.13 10.74
N ASN A 76 2.98 4.62 10.54
CA ASN A 76 1.83 3.75 10.37
C ASN A 76 1.91 2.90 9.10
N ALA A 77 2.52 3.42 8.03
CA ALA A 77 2.81 2.63 6.83
C ALA A 77 3.73 1.44 7.14
N LEU A 78 4.76 1.62 7.98
CA LEU A 78 5.66 0.54 8.40
C LEU A 78 4.93 -0.55 9.19
N ASP A 79 3.99 -0.19 10.05
CA ASP A 79 3.19 -1.15 10.80
C ASP A 79 2.37 -2.04 9.86
N ASP A 80 1.70 -1.44 8.86
CA ASP A 80 0.98 -2.20 7.85
C ASP A 80 1.90 -3.07 6.98
N ILE A 81 3.05 -2.54 6.57
CA ILE A 81 4.04 -3.30 5.80
C ILE A 81 4.57 -4.50 6.59
N ASN A 82 4.82 -4.34 7.88
CA ASN A 82 5.25 -5.44 8.76
C ASN A 82 4.17 -6.52 8.82
N LYS A 83 2.90 -6.15 8.94
CA LYS A 83 1.78 -7.09 8.87
C LYS A 83 1.70 -7.81 7.52
N LEU A 84 1.90 -7.11 6.42
CA LEU A 84 1.95 -7.74 5.09
C LEU A 84 3.08 -8.78 5.00
N ILE A 85 4.25 -8.51 5.56
CA ILE A 85 5.38 -9.45 5.58
C ILE A 85 5.09 -10.67 6.49
N GLU A 86 4.40 -10.46 7.62
CA GLU A 86 3.97 -11.54 8.51
C GLU A 86 2.95 -12.47 7.82
N ILE A 87 1.98 -11.91 7.10
CA ILE A 87 0.90 -12.66 6.43
C ILE A 87 1.43 -13.37 5.17
N ASP A 88 2.24 -12.68 4.37
CA ASP A 88 2.81 -13.20 3.12
C ASP A 88 4.33 -12.90 3.03
N PRO A 89 5.18 -13.74 3.63
CA PRO A 89 6.64 -13.57 3.61
C PRO A 89 7.28 -13.67 2.21
N VAL A 90 6.53 -14.16 1.22
CA VAL A 90 7.04 -14.26 -0.17
C VAL A 90 6.69 -13.06 -1.03
N PHE A 91 5.86 -12.16 -0.53
CA PHE A 91 5.50 -10.93 -1.23
C PHE A 91 6.68 -9.96 -1.31
N ALA A 92 7.48 -10.09 -2.35
CA ALA A 92 8.68 -9.27 -2.55
C ALA A 92 8.39 -7.75 -2.54
N GLY A 93 7.22 -7.33 -3.03
CA GLY A 93 6.82 -5.91 -3.04
C GLY A 93 6.87 -5.23 -1.67
N ALA A 94 6.51 -5.97 -0.61
CA ALA A 94 6.55 -5.45 0.75
C ALA A 94 7.96 -5.03 1.20
N LEU A 95 9.01 -5.70 0.73
CA LEU A 95 10.40 -5.30 1.01
C LEU A 95 10.77 -3.96 0.37
N GLY A 96 10.31 -3.74 -0.87
CA GLY A 96 10.49 -2.44 -1.56
C GLY A 96 9.71 -1.31 -0.87
N PHE A 97 8.48 -1.58 -0.42
CA PHE A 97 7.69 -0.63 0.35
C PHE A 97 8.37 -0.28 1.67
N LYS A 98 8.91 -1.30 2.37
CA LYS A 98 9.63 -1.12 3.64
C LYS A 98 10.90 -0.31 3.46
N ALA A 99 11.69 -0.58 2.42
CA ALA A 99 12.86 0.21 2.09
C ALA A 99 12.50 1.69 1.87
N SER A 100 11.45 1.96 1.10
CA SER A 100 11.00 3.33 0.85
C SER A 100 10.53 4.04 2.13
N ALA A 101 9.68 3.40 2.94
CA ALA A 101 9.15 3.99 4.16
C ALA A 101 10.28 4.30 5.17
N LEU A 102 11.20 3.37 5.39
CA LEU A 102 12.37 3.56 6.28
C LEU A 102 13.25 4.72 5.82
N ALA A 103 13.48 4.86 4.51
CA ALA A 103 14.27 5.95 3.97
C ALA A 103 13.62 7.33 4.16
N HIS A 104 12.30 7.40 4.12
CA HIS A 104 11.54 8.61 4.44
C HIS A 104 11.63 8.98 5.94
N LEU A 105 11.83 7.99 6.81
CA LEU A 105 12.03 8.17 8.25
C LEU A 105 13.51 8.39 8.62
N ASP A 106 14.37 8.67 7.63
CA ASP A 106 15.82 8.83 7.79
C ASP A 106 16.56 7.60 8.37
N ARG A 107 15.91 6.41 8.40
CA ARG A 107 16.47 5.12 8.79
C ARG A 107 17.21 4.47 7.61
N VAL A 108 18.18 5.20 7.05
CA VAL A 108 18.78 4.90 5.74
C VAL A 108 19.53 3.57 5.72
N GLU A 109 20.26 3.22 6.77
CA GLU A 109 21.04 1.95 6.79
C GLU A 109 20.11 0.71 6.82
N GLU A 110 19.03 0.77 7.58
CA GLU A 110 18.00 -0.28 7.55
C GLU A 110 17.32 -0.35 6.18
N SER A 111 16.99 0.80 5.62
CA SER A 111 16.40 0.92 4.28
C SER A 111 17.23 0.25 3.20
N LYS A 112 18.55 0.48 3.19
CA LYS A 112 19.50 -0.18 2.26
C LYS A 112 19.45 -1.70 2.36
N GLY A 113 19.36 -2.22 3.59
CA GLY A 113 19.24 -3.65 3.81
C GLY A 113 17.98 -4.25 3.18
N PHE A 114 16.83 -3.60 3.32
CA PHE A 114 15.59 -4.04 2.70
C PHE A 114 15.56 -3.83 1.18
N LEU A 115 16.20 -2.77 0.67
CA LEU A 115 16.36 -2.56 -0.76
C LEU A 115 17.20 -3.71 -1.38
N SER A 116 18.29 -4.10 -0.75
CA SER A 116 19.10 -5.24 -1.21
C SER A 116 18.30 -6.53 -1.25
N GLN A 117 17.55 -6.85 -0.19
CA GLN A 117 16.69 -8.03 -0.14
C GLN A 117 15.60 -8.00 -1.23
N TYR A 118 15.02 -6.82 -1.50
CA TYR A 118 14.08 -6.64 -2.59
C TYR A 118 14.72 -6.95 -3.94
N GLN A 119 15.91 -6.40 -4.22
CA GLN A 119 16.63 -6.61 -5.47
C GLN A 119 17.14 -8.04 -5.64
N GLU A 120 17.46 -8.77 -4.56
CA GLU A 120 17.75 -10.21 -4.61
C GLU A 120 16.54 -11.02 -5.09
N LYS A 121 15.32 -10.66 -4.65
CA LYS A 121 14.07 -11.29 -5.08
C LYS A 121 13.58 -10.79 -6.45
N ARG A 122 13.99 -9.62 -6.87
CA ARG A 122 13.59 -8.95 -8.12
C ARG A 122 14.83 -8.43 -8.86
N PRO A 123 15.71 -9.33 -9.35
CA PRO A 123 16.99 -8.95 -9.94
C PRO A 123 16.89 -8.13 -11.24
N GLU A 124 15.69 -8.10 -11.84
CA GLU A 124 15.36 -7.25 -12.97
C GLU A 124 15.21 -5.77 -12.59
N VAL A 125 14.94 -5.44 -11.30
CA VAL A 125 14.74 -4.08 -10.81
C VAL A 125 16.05 -3.51 -10.27
N LYS A 126 16.81 -2.84 -11.12
CA LYS A 126 18.14 -2.32 -10.79
C LYS A 126 18.16 -0.81 -10.52
N ASN A 127 17.17 -0.09 -11.01
CA ASN A 127 17.08 1.36 -10.95
C ASN A 127 15.62 1.82 -10.92
N THR A 128 15.40 3.13 -10.80
CA THR A 128 14.06 3.72 -10.75
C THR A 128 13.23 3.45 -11.99
N SER A 129 13.82 3.46 -13.19
CA SER A 129 13.11 3.18 -14.44
C SER A 129 12.60 1.74 -14.52
N ASP A 130 13.34 0.77 -13.96
CA ASP A 130 12.84 -0.60 -13.83
C ASP A 130 11.73 -0.70 -12.79
N TYR A 131 11.89 0.00 -11.66
CA TYR A 131 10.88 0.01 -10.59
C TYR A 131 9.56 0.63 -11.07
N GLU A 132 9.58 1.70 -11.86
CA GLU A 132 8.40 2.34 -12.41
C GLU A 132 7.47 1.39 -13.18
N LYS A 133 8.03 0.36 -13.82
CA LYS A 133 7.27 -0.64 -14.59
C LYS A 133 6.46 -1.58 -13.71
N VAL A 134 6.86 -1.74 -12.45
CA VAL A 134 6.27 -2.69 -11.50
C VAL A 134 5.65 -2.02 -10.27
N ALA A 135 5.88 -0.73 -10.09
CA ALA A 135 5.40 0.03 -8.94
C ALA A 135 3.86 0.22 -8.98
N PRO A 136 3.20 0.18 -7.81
CA PRO A 136 1.81 0.58 -7.71
C PRO A 136 1.62 2.03 -8.15
N THR A 137 0.75 2.28 -9.11
CA THR A 137 0.53 3.61 -9.68
C THR A 137 0.07 4.63 -8.65
N ILE A 138 -0.69 4.18 -7.64
CA ILE A 138 -1.33 5.01 -6.62
C ILE A 138 -0.32 5.85 -5.80
N ILE A 139 0.83 5.24 -5.43
CA ILE A 139 1.84 5.84 -4.57
C ILE A 139 3.24 5.80 -5.21
N LYS A 140 3.29 5.66 -6.52
CA LYS A 140 4.55 5.44 -7.26
C LYS A 140 5.61 6.49 -6.95
N GLU A 141 5.24 7.77 -6.97
CA GLU A 141 6.18 8.88 -6.74
C GLU A 141 6.79 8.82 -5.33
N VAL A 142 5.96 8.59 -4.31
CA VAL A 142 6.42 8.48 -2.92
C VAL A 142 7.35 7.28 -2.75
N LEU A 143 7.03 6.14 -3.39
CA LEU A 143 7.89 4.96 -3.35
C LEU A 143 9.25 5.21 -4.00
N ILE A 144 9.27 5.80 -5.18
CA ILE A 144 10.52 6.11 -5.92
C ILE A 144 11.37 7.11 -5.13
N GLU A 145 10.78 8.16 -4.58
CA GLU A 145 11.47 9.14 -3.73
C GLU A 145 12.20 8.44 -2.57
N GLY A 146 11.51 7.56 -1.85
CA GLY A 146 12.10 6.79 -0.76
C GLY A 146 13.20 5.82 -1.21
N LEU A 147 12.99 5.12 -2.34
CA LEU A 147 13.99 4.19 -2.88
C LEU A 147 15.26 4.91 -3.37
N ILE A 148 15.15 6.13 -3.91
CA ILE A 148 16.33 6.97 -4.23
C ILE A 148 17.10 7.30 -2.95
N LYS A 149 16.42 7.71 -1.88
CA LYS A 149 17.04 7.93 -0.56
C LYS A 149 17.71 6.67 -0.02
N ALA A 150 17.13 5.50 -0.27
CA ALA A 150 17.70 4.19 0.07
C ALA A 150 18.94 3.81 -0.76
N GLY A 151 19.24 4.56 -1.82
CA GLY A 151 20.40 4.33 -2.67
C GLY A 151 20.10 3.62 -4.00
N MET A 152 18.83 3.46 -4.38
CA MET A 152 18.46 2.96 -5.71
C MET A 152 18.95 3.95 -6.79
N PRO A 153 19.69 3.51 -7.83
CA PRO A 153 20.13 4.39 -8.91
C PRO A 153 18.96 5.06 -9.62
N ASN A 154 19.05 6.38 -9.75
CA ASN A 154 18.07 7.18 -10.49
C ASN A 154 18.46 7.24 -11.96
N LYS A 155 17.75 6.50 -12.81
CA LYS A 155 18.01 6.42 -14.26
C LYS A 155 16.69 6.41 -15.04
#